data_573f88d718de17fabc80aacdeb6b2b34
#
_entry.id   573f88d718de17fabc80aacdeb6b2b34
#
_cell.length_a   1.000
_cell.length_b   1.000
_cell.length_c   1.000
_cell.angle_alpha   90.00
_cell.angle_beta   90.00
_cell.angle_gamma   90.00
#
_symmetry.space_group_name_H-M   'P 1'
#
loop_
_entity.id
_entity.type
_entity.pdbx_description
1 polymer ?
#
loop_
_entity_poly.entity_id
_entity_poly.type
_entity_poly.pdbx_seq_one_letter_code
_entity_poly.pdbx_strand_id
1 'polypeptide(L)'
;MADDKSPYVLVSVFKEDAKPDEISGAAGRIAAIVDDWNGQGNMIWSGAFDDNKTSMSVIEGDKATVEKFFKEYDNACKSFLSSYMYQWEAMPLLSLLGQKQAAQ
;
A
#
# COMPACT_ATOMS: atom_id res chain seq x y z
N MET A 1 -11.21 -20.12 -3.27
CA MET A 1 -9.95 -20.85 -3.10
C MET A 1 -9.01 -20.04 -2.29
N ALA A 2 -8.27 -20.69 -1.41
CA ALA A 2 -7.34 -20.02 -0.52
C ALA A 2 -6.25 -19.26 -1.27
N ASP A 3 -6.06 -19.59 -2.51
CA ASP A 3 -4.99 -19.02 -3.33
C ASP A 3 -5.45 -17.92 -4.25
N ASP A 4 -6.61 -17.33 -3.95
CA ASP A 4 -7.08 -16.16 -4.69
C ASP A 4 -6.32 -14.91 -4.24
N LYS A 5 -5.01 -14.98 -4.40
CA LYS A 5 -4.16 -13.83 -4.09
C LYS A 5 -4.13 -12.90 -5.28
N SER A 6 -4.22 -11.63 -5.00
CA SER A 6 -4.16 -10.58 -6.01
C SER A 6 -3.16 -9.54 -5.58
N PRO A 7 -2.54 -8.84 -6.54
CA PRO A 7 -1.69 -7.71 -6.19
C PRO A 7 -2.52 -6.50 -5.84
N TYR A 8 -2.05 -5.78 -4.83
CA TYR A 8 -2.63 -4.52 -4.39
C TYR A 8 -1.54 -3.47 -4.31
N VAL A 9 -1.92 -2.23 -4.50
CA VAL A 9 -0.99 -1.11 -4.41
C VAL A 9 -1.42 -0.23 -3.23
N LEU A 10 -0.48 -0.03 -2.32
CA LEU A 10 -0.66 0.87 -1.19
C LEU A 10 0.08 2.17 -1.51
N VAL A 11 -0.66 3.26 -1.61
CA VAL A 11 -0.07 4.58 -1.83
C VAL A 11 -0.19 5.38 -0.54
N SER A 12 0.92 5.96 -0.10
CA SER A 12 0.94 6.77 1.11
C SER A 12 1.57 8.11 0.82
N VAL A 13 0.91 9.18 1.29
CA VAL A 13 1.37 10.55 1.09
C VAL A 13 1.49 11.22 2.45
N PHE A 14 2.66 11.82 2.73
CA PHE A 14 2.83 12.57 3.97
C PHE A 14 1.88 13.76 3.99
N LYS A 15 1.23 13.95 5.13
CA LYS A 15 0.41 15.12 5.35
C LYS A 15 1.30 16.34 5.55
N GLU A 16 0.78 17.53 5.20
CA GLU A 16 1.55 18.76 5.34
C GLU A 16 1.94 19.05 6.77
N ASP A 17 1.10 18.63 7.72
CA ASP A 17 1.34 18.86 9.14
C ASP A 17 1.98 17.66 9.84
N ALA A 18 2.55 16.73 9.08
CA ALA A 18 3.23 15.57 9.65
C ALA A 18 4.38 16.02 10.55
N LYS A 19 4.44 15.42 11.75
CA LYS A 19 5.47 15.76 12.74
C LYS A 19 6.48 14.64 12.87
N PRO A 20 7.79 14.96 12.89
CA PRO A 20 8.81 13.91 13.05
C PRO A 20 8.62 13.04 14.29
N ASP A 21 8.13 13.61 15.38
CA ASP A 21 7.91 12.85 16.62
C ASP A 21 6.85 11.78 16.43
N GLU A 22 5.80 12.09 15.70
CA GLU A 22 4.74 11.13 15.41
C GLU A 22 5.25 9.99 14.54
N ILE A 23 6.08 10.32 13.56
CA ILE A 23 6.68 9.32 12.68
C ILE A 23 7.58 8.39 13.47
N SER A 24 8.46 8.96 14.30
CA SER A 24 9.37 8.17 15.12
C SER A 24 8.62 7.31 16.12
N GLY A 25 7.56 7.84 16.69
CA GLY A 25 6.76 7.11 17.66
C GLY A 25 6.02 5.92 17.06
N ALA A 26 5.68 5.99 15.77
CA ALA A 26 4.96 4.92 15.11
C ALA A 26 5.89 3.90 14.43
N ALA A 27 7.17 4.21 14.29
CA ALA A 27 8.09 3.40 13.48
C ALA A 27 8.14 1.93 13.92
N GLY A 28 8.20 1.70 15.23
CA GLY A 28 8.25 0.33 15.75
C GLY A 28 6.99 -0.46 15.46
N ARG A 29 5.85 0.19 15.57
CA ARG A 29 4.56 -0.46 15.29
C ARG A 29 4.42 -0.78 13.80
N ILE A 30 4.84 0.15 12.96
CA ILE A 30 4.81 -0.06 11.52
C ILE A 30 5.73 -1.23 11.13
N ALA A 31 6.94 -1.25 11.69
CA ALA A 31 7.88 -2.33 11.43
C ALA A 31 7.30 -3.68 11.84
N ALA A 32 6.62 -3.75 12.97
CA ALA A 32 6.01 -4.99 13.44
C ALA A 32 4.89 -5.45 12.49
N ILE A 33 4.09 -4.52 11.99
CA ILE A 33 3.01 -4.85 11.04
C ILE A 33 3.60 -5.40 9.74
N VAL A 34 4.64 -4.76 9.23
CA VAL A 34 5.29 -5.18 7.99
C VAL A 34 5.99 -6.52 8.16
N ASP A 35 6.68 -6.71 9.29
CA ASP A 35 7.37 -7.97 9.57
C ASP A 35 6.37 -9.13 9.69
N ASP A 36 5.24 -8.89 10.33
CA ASP A 36 4.20 -9.91 10.45
C ASP A 36 3.66 -10.28 9.07
N TRP A 37 3.44 -9.29 8.22
CA TRP A 37 2.98 -9.53 6.85
C TRP A 37 3.99 -10.35 6.05
N ASN A 38 5.27 -9.98 6.15
CA ASN A 38 6.32 -10.72 5.46
C ASN A 38 6.46 -12.15 6.00
N GLY A 39 6.28 -12.33 7.31
CA GLY A 39 6.33 -13.64 7.93
C GLY A 39 5.24 -14.58 7.45
N GLN A 40 4.16 -14.07 6.92
CA GLN A 40 3.08 -14.87 6.35
C GLN A 40 3.34 -15.27 4.89
N GLY A 41 4.50 -14.92 4.34
CA GLY A 41 4.86 -15.27 2.99
C GLY A 41 4.34 -14.34 1.92
N ASN A 42 3.83 -13.19 2.31
CA ASN A 42 3.35 -12.18 1.36
C ASN A 42 4.50 -11.28 0.95
N MET A 43 4.54 -10.93 -0.34
CA MET A 43 5.62 -10.11 -0.87
C MET A 43 5.26 -8.64 -0.78
N ILE A 44 6.20 -7.82 -0.31
CA ILE A 44 6.05 -6.38 -0.31
C ILE A 44 7.21 -5.76 -1.07
N TRP A 45 6.86 -5.00 -2.09
CA TRP A 45 7.80 -4.18 -2.83
C TRP A 45 7.47 -2.73 -2.50
N SER A 46 8.46 -1.96 -2.10
CA SER A 46 8.21 -0.58 -1.72
C SER A 46 9.22 0.36 -2.36
N GLY A 47 8.76 1.56 -2.63
CA GLY A 47 9.62 2.60 -3.15
C GLY A 47 9.04 3.96 -2.84
N ALA A 48 9.89 4.97 -2.90
CA ALA A 48 9.49 6.35 -2.71
C ALA A 48 9.61 7.10 -4.02
N PHE A 49 8.66 8.01 -4.25
CA PHE A 49 8.73 8.88 -5.42
C PHE A 49 9.62 10.08 -5.11
N ASP A 50 10.06 10.75 -6.18
CA ASP A 50 10.99 11.87 -6.05
C ASP A 50 10.33 13.18 -5.65
N ASP A 51 9.05 13.14 -5.26
CA ASP A 51 8.34 14.31 -4.74
C ASP A 51 8.58 14.50 -3.24
N ASN A 52 9.35 13.62 -2.60
CA ASN A 52 9.71 13.66 -1.18
C ASN A 52 8.52 13.50 -0.23
N LYS A 53 7.38 13.03 -0.71
CA LYS A 53 6.19 12.88 0.15
C LYS A 53 5.36 11.64 -0.17
N THR A 54 5.54 11.03 -1.34
CA THR A 54 4.71 9.91 -1.77
C THR A 54 5.53 8.64 -1.83
N SER A 55 4.96 7.57 -1.31
CA SER A 55 5.55 6.23 -1.43
C SER A 55 4.51 5.27 -1.97
N MET A 56 4.98 4.17 -2.52
CA MET A 56 4.12 3.14 -3.06
C MET A 56 4.66 1.78 -2.67
N SER A 57 3.77 0.89 -2.28
CA SER A 57 4.13 -0.50 -1.98
C SER A 57 3.21 -1.40 -2.78
N VAL A 58 3.79 -2.49 -3.30
CA VAL A 58 3.00 -3.52 -3.97
C VAL A 58 2.99 -4.73 -3.06
N ILE A 59 1.79 -5.18 -2.70
CA ILE A 59 1.63 -6.33 -1.82
C ILE A 59 0.74 -7.36 -2.52
N GLU A 60 0.80 -8.58 -2.04
CA GLU A 60 0.01 -9.67 -2.62
C GLU A 60 -0.69 -10.42 -1.51
N GLY A 61 -1.97 -10.71 -1.70
CA GLY A 61 -2.74 -11.45 -0.72
C GLY A 61 -4.19 -11.56 -1.14
N ASP A 62 -4.96 -12.29 -0.34
CA ASP A 62 -6.40 -12.32 -0.57
C ASP A 62 -7.03 -11.03 0.00
N LYS A 63 -8.24 -10.74 -0.46
CA LYS A 63 -8.89 -9.48 -0.14
C LYS A 63 -9.04 -9.26 1.36
N ALA A 64 -9.49 -10.26 2.09
CA ALA A 64 -9.73 -10.13 3.52
C ALA A 64 -8.43 -9.85 4.28
N THR A 65 -7.36 -10.56 3.92
CA THR A 65 -6.06 -10.39 4.56
C THR A 65 -5.47 -9.02 4.25
N VAL A 66 -5.59 -8.57 3.01
CA VAL A 66 -5.09 -7.27 2.59
C VAL A 66 -5.86 -6.15 3.29
N GLU A 67 -7.17 -6.27 3.39
CA GLU A 67 -7.98 -5.26 4.09
C GLU A 67 -7.60 -5.16 5.57
N LYS A 68 -7.34 -6.30 6.21
CA LYS A 68 -6.91 -6.31 7.60
C LYS A 68 -5.55 -5.62 7.75
N PHE A 69 -4.61 -5.95 6.88
CA PHE A 69 -3.29 -5.32 6.88
C PHE A 69 -3.41 -3.81 6.70
N PHE A 70 -4.20 -3.38 5.72
CA PHE A 70 -4.37 -1.96 5.44
C PHE A 70 -4.96 -1.22 6.64
N LYS A 71 -5.96 -1.83 7.29
CA LYS A 71 -6.60 -1.21 8.45
C LYS A 71 -5.60 -1.00 9.58
N GLU A 72 -4.77 -2.00 9.86
CA GLU A 72 -3.74 -1.89 10.90
C GLU A 72 -2.69 -0.85 10.54
N TYR A 73 -2.26 -0.85 9.28
CA TYR A 73 -1.26 0.10 8.79
C TYR A 73 -1.80 1.53 8.85
N ASP A 74 -3.00 1.73 8.35
CA ASP A 74 -3.62 3.05 8.33
C ASP A 74 -3.80 3.59 9.76
N ASN A 75 -4.25 2.74 10.67
CA ASN A 75 -4.40 3.15 12.07
C ASN A 75 -3.07 3.57 12.69
N ALA A 76 -1.98 2.93 12.29
CA ALA A 76 -0.65 3.28 12.82
C ALA A 76 -0.13 4.58 12.23
N CYS A 77 -0.57 4.94 11.03
CA CYS A 77 0.04 6.04 10.27
C CYS A 77 -0.86 7.25 10.05
N LYS A 78 -2.15 7.15 10.35
CA LYS A 78 -3.12 8.16 9.90
C LYS A 78 -2.86 9.58 10.41
N SER A 79 -2.08 9.72 11.47
CA SER A 79 -1.78 11.06 11.98
C SER A 79 -0.79 11.80 11.08
N PHE A 80 0.01 11.09 10.30
CA PHE A 80 1.03 11.73 9.46
C PHE A 80 1.03 11.25 8.00
N LEU A 81 0.28 10.20 7.69
CA LEU A 81 0.17 9.70 6.31
C LEU A 81 -1.30 9.61 5.90
N SER A 82 -1.55 9.97 4.66
CA SER A 82 -2.81 9.61 3.99
C SER A 82 -2.51 8.37 3.15
N SER A 83 -3.24 7.30 3.42
CA SER A 83 -2.95 6.01 2.79
C SER A 83 -4.15 5.52 1.99
N TYR A 84 -3.87 4.92 0.86
CA TYR A 84 -4.88 4.44 -0.08
C TYR A 84 -4.48 3.07 -0.57
N MET A 85 -5.44 2.16 -0.66
CA MET A 85 -5.19 0.79 -1.12
C MET A 85 -6.06 0.50 -2.33
N TYR A 86 -5.43 -0.01 -3.38
CA TYR A 86 -6.12 -0.35 -4.63
C TYR A 86 -5.75 -1.76 -5.05
N GLN A 87 -6.73 -2.49 -5.56
CA GLN A 87 -6.41 -3.73 -6.26
C GLN A 87 -5.82 -3.34 -7.61
N TRP A 88 -4.76 -4.03 -8.00
CA TRP A 88 -3.97 -3.62 -9.17
C TRP A 88 -3.89 -4.75 -10.16
N GLU A 89 -4.06 -4.42 -11.41
CA GLU A 89 -3.88 -5.36 -12.51
C GLU A 89 -2.85 -4.77 -13.45
N ALA A 90 -1.68 -5.40 -13.50
CA ALA A 90 -0.60 -4.93 -14.36
C ALA A 90 -0.94 -5.22 -15.80
N MET A 91 -0.78 -4.21 -16.65
CA MET A 91 -1.00 -4.39 -18.07
C MET A 91 -0.17 -3.39 -18.86
N PRO A 92 0.16 -3.70 -20.12
CA PRO A 92 0.86 -2.72 -20.98
C PRO A 92 0.03 -1.45 -21.14
N LEU A 93 0.70 -0.33 -21.25
CA LEU A 93 0.04 0.96 -21.37
C LEU A 93 -0.93 1.03 -22.55
N LEU A 94 -0.54 0.46 -23.70
CA LEU A 94 -1.41 0.47 -24.87
C LEU A 94 -2.70 -0.30 -24.62
N SER A 95 -2.63 -1.41 -23.87
CA SER A 95 -3.84 -2.16 -23.52
C SER A 95 -4.75 -1.35 -22.63
N LEU A 96 -4.16 -0.61 -21.68
CA LEU A 96 -4.93 0.26 -20.80
C LEU A 96 -5.66 1.35 -21.58
N LEU A 97 -4.97 1.97 -22.54
CA LEU A 97 -5.59 2.99 -23.38
C LEU A 97 -6.70 2.42 -24.25
N GLY A 98 -6.49 1.21 -24.77
CA GLY A 98 -7.51 0.54 -25.55
C GLY A 98 -8.77 0.25 -24.74
N GLN A 99 -8.61 -0.18 -23.50
CA GLN A 99 -9.73 -0.43 -22.62
C GLN A 99 -10.52 0.84 -22.34
N LYS A 100 -9.82 1.95 -22.13
CA LYS A 100 -10.49 3.23 -21.92
C LYS A 100 -11.29 3.67 -23.15
N GLN A 101 -10.73 3.48 -24.32
CA GLN A 101 -11.42 3.81 -25.56
C GLN A 101 -12.67 2.93 -25.73
N ALA A 102 -12.55 1.65 -25.39
CA ALA A 102 -13.66 0.73 -25.54
C ALA A 102 -14.79 1.05 -24.55
N ALA A 103 -14.48 1.68 -23.41
CA ALA A 103 -15.45 2.05 -22.42
C ALA A 103 -16.28 3.29 -22.80
N GLN A 104 -15.88 3.97 -23.85
CA GLN A 104 -16.59 5.15 -24.32
C GLN A 104 -17.75 4.75 -25.29
#